data_a5b891540068477a0e421c333a074c09
#
_entry.id   a5b891540068477a0e421c333a074c09
#
_cell.length_a   1.000
_cell.length_b   1.000
_cell.length_c   1.000
_cell.angle_alpha   90.00
_cell.angle_beta   90.00
_cell.angle_gamma   90.00
#
_symmetry.space_group_name_H-M   'P 1'
#
loop_
_entity.id
_entity.type
_entity.pdbx_description
1 polymer ?
#
loop_
_entity_poly.entity_id
_entity_poly.type
_entity_poly.pdbx_seq_one_letter_code
_entity_poly.pdbx_strand_id
1 'polypeptide(L)'
;DSTEYDAILLVAFGGPESPQDVMPFLENVTRGRRVPRERLLEVAAHYDRFGGVSPLNGQVRALRDALADLLLSRGIDLPVHWGNRNWDPLLPDTMAEMASAGIRRVLAVVLSGYSSYSSCRQYLENIEAARQSVGESAPVVDKVRAFFNHPEFVAASAECLSEALVGFESAEVAFTAHSIPASMAAG
;
A
#
# COMPACT_ATOMS: atom_id res chain seq x y z
N ASP A 1 30.08 4.43 -2.60
CA ASP A 1 29.44 3.49 -1.67
C ASP A 1 28.21 2.93 -2.35
N SER A 2 28.25 1.65 -2.74
CA SER A 2 27.04 0.99 -3.20
C SER A 2 26.14 0.82 -1.98
N THR A 3 24.99 1.47 -2.01
CA THR A 3 23.98 1.31 -0.97
C THR A 3 23.33 -0.04 -1.19
N GLU A 4 23.80 -1.04 -0.47
CA GLU A 4 23.29 -2.41 -0.57
C GLU A 4 22.05 -2.52 0.31
N TYR A 5 20.96 -3.01 -0.25
CA TYR A 5 19.73 -3.31 0.48
C TYR A 5 19.68 -4.79 0.80
N ASP A 6 19.18 -5.12 1.98
CA ASP A 6 19.00 -6.51 2.43
C ASP A 6 17.61 -7.04 2.01
N ALA A 7 16.64 -6.17 1.72
CA ALA A 7 15.29 -6.55 1.33
C ALA A 7 14.53 -5.40 0.64
N ILE A 8 13.39 -5.75 0.04
CA ILE A 8 12.36 -4.81 -0.41
C ILE A 8 11.16 -4.89 0.54
N LEU A 9 10.58 -3.74 0.88
CA LEU A 9 9.37 -3.65 1.69
C LEU A 9 8.25 -2.98 0.88
N LEU A 10 7.21 -3.73 0.54
CA LEU A 10 5.98 -3.16 0.00
C LEU A 10 5.14 -2.61 1.16
N VAL A 11 4.69 -1.37 1.04
CA VAL A 11 3.85 -0.73 2.07
C VAL A 11 2.51 -0.38 1.43
N ALA A 12 1.43 -0.97 1.97
CA ALA A 12 0.09 -0.80 1.43
C ALA A 12 -0.89 -0.26 2.50
N PHE A 13 -2.11 0.00 2.07
CA PHE A 13 -3.16 0.50 2.95
C PHE A 13 -3.74 -0.59 3.84
N GLY A 14 -3.88 -1.81 3.29
CA GLY A 14 -4.58 -2.93 3.90
C GLY A 14 -6.09 -2.87 3.65
N GLY A 15 -6.75 -4.03 3.81
CA GLY A 15 -8.19 -4.13 3.63
C GLY A 15 -8.74 -5.39 4.27
N PRO A 16 -10.06 -5.43 4.61
CA PRO A 16 -10.69 -6.59 5.23
C PRO A 16 -10.68 -7.79 4.27
N GLU A 17 -10.41 -8.97 4.78
CA GLU A 17 -10.37 -10.22 4.02
C GLU A 17 -11.60 -11.10 4.29
N SER A 18 -12.45 -10.69 5.24
CA SER A 18 -13.74 -11.33 5.54
C SER A 18 -14.78 -10.28 5.93
N PRO A 19 -16.10 -10.61 5.87
CA PRO A 19 -17.13 -9.71 6.35
C PRO A 19 -16.98 -9.31 7.82
N GLN A 20 -16.44 -10.19 8.65
CA GLN A 20 -16.19 -9.97 10.08
C GLN A 20 -15.09 -8.92 10.31
N ASP A 21 -14.19 -8.75 9.36
CA ASP A 21 -13.07 -7.80 9.43
C ASP A 21 -13.49 -6.37 9.13
N VAL A 22 -14.62 -6.15 8.44
CA VAL A 22 -15.01 -4.83 7.92
C VAL A 22 -15.11 -3.79 9.02
N MET A 23 -15.87 -4.05 10.09
CA MET A 23 -16.02 -3.08 11.17
C MET A 23 -14.71 -2.86 11.93
N PRO A 24 -13.97 -3.89 12.39
CA PRO A 24 -12.66 -3.70 13.02
C PRO A 24 -11.68 -2.91 12.14
N PHE A 25 -11.66 -3.18 10.83
CA PHE A 25 -10.84 -2.44 9.87
C PHE A 25 -11.23 -0.96 9.82
N LEU A 26 -12.52 -0.64 9.70
CA LEU A 26 -13.01 0.75 9.64
C LEU A 26 -12.71 1.50 10.95
N GLU A 27 -12.86 0.85 12.10
CA GLU A 27 -12.50 1.40 13.40
C GLU A 27 -10.99 1.70 13.47
N ASN A 28 -10.16 0.82 12.92
CA ASN A 28 -8.72 1.03 12.85
C ASN A 28 -8.33 2.18 11.93
N VAL A 29 -8.90 2.25 10.74
CA VAL A 29 -8.67 3.34 9.76
C VAL A 29 -9.03 4.72 10.33
N THR A 30 -10.07 4.77 11.16
CA THR A 30 -10.58 6.00 11.76
C THR A 30 -10.07 6.28 13.17
N ARG A 31 -9.16 5.46 13.67
CA ARG A 31 -8.57 5.62 15.01
C ARG A 31 -8.00 7.02 15.21
N GLY A 32 -8.36 7.65 16.33
CA GLY A 32 -7.96 9.02 16.65
C GLY A 32 -8.79 10.12 15.95
N ARG A 33 -9.74 9.73 15.10
CA ARG A 33 -10.70 10.66 14.46
C ARG A 33 -12.08 10.50 15.09
N ARG A 34 -12.81 11.61 15.23
CA ARG A 34 -14.18 11.57 15.75
C ARG A 34 -15.17 11.25 14.61
N VAL A 35 -15.20 9.98 14.19
CA VAL A 35 -16.15 9.50 13.19
C VAL A 35 -17.33 8.84 13.89
N PRO A 36 -18.57 9.28 13.67
CA PRO A 36 -19.76 8.66 14.25
C PRO A 36 -19.91 7.20 13.81
N ARG A 37 -20.40 6.34 14.71
CA ARG A 37 -20.61 4.91 14.42
C ARG A 37 -21.57 4.70 13.24
N GLU A 38 -22.58 5.52 13.13
CA GLU A 38 -23.53 5.49 12.01
C GLU A 38 -22.82 5.63 10.67
N ARG A 39 -21.82 6.52 10.60
CA ARG A 39 -21.02 6.69 9.39
C ARG A 39 -20.18 5.46 9.06
N LEU A 40 -19.63 4.77 10.07
CA LEU A 40 -18.92 3.52 9.87
C LEU A 40 -19.84 2.42 9.34
N LEU A 41 -21.08 2.34 9.84
CA LEU A 41 -22.08 1.37 9.37
C LEU A 41 -22.50 1.66 7.91
N GLU A 42 -22.65 2.93 7.53
CA GLU A 42 -22.90 3.29 6.13
C GLU A 42 -21.77 2.83 5.21
N VAL A 43 -20.52 3.01 5.63
CA VAL A 43 -19.36 2.57 4.85
C VAL A 43 -19.28 1.03 4.83
N ALA A 44 -19.57 0.36 5.96
CA ALA A 44 -19.61 -1.10 6.02
C ALA A 44 -20.61 -1.69 5.03
N ALA A 45 -21.78 -1.08 4.89
CA ALA A 45 -22.79 -1.49 3.91
C ALA A 45 -22.31 -1.41 2.45
N HIS A 46 -21.30 -0.58 2.14
CA HIS A 46 -20.66 -0.60 0.83
C HIS A 46 -19.80 -1.85 0.63
N TYR A 47 -19.07 -2.28 1.67
CA TYR A 47 -18.32 -3.54 1.62
C TYR A 47 -19.25 -4.75 1.45
N ASP A 48 -20.40 -4.76 2.12
CA ASP A 48 -21.39 -5.86 2.02
C ASP A 48 -21.86 -6.09 0.59
N ARG A 49 -22.00 -5.03 -0.22
CA ARG A 49 -22.36 -5.12 -1.65
C ARG A 49 -21.33 -5.91 -2.48
N PHE A 50 -20.10 -6.01 -1.98
CA PHE A 50 -18.99 -6.72 -2.61
C PHE A 50 -18.55 -7.94 -1.78
N GLY A 51 -19.47 -8.50 -0.97
CA GLY A 51 -19.22 -9.69 -0.17
C GLY A 51 -18.38 -9.46 1.10
N GLY A 52 -18.24 -8.19 1.54
CA GLY A 52 -17.51 -7.85 2.76
C GLY A 52 -15.99 -8.04 2.67
N VAL A 53 -15.42 -8.10 1.47
CA VAL A 53 -13.99 -8.35 1.24
C VAL A 53 -13.39 -7.25 0.37
N SER A 54 -12.17 -6.82 0.70
CA SER A 54 -11.36 -5.97 -0.16
C SER A 54 -10.41 -6.83 -1.02
N PRO A 55 -10.29 -6.60 -2.32
CA PRO A 55 -9.32 -7.31 -3.16
C PRO A 55 -7.86 -6.89 -2.88
N LEU A 56 -7.66 -5.82 -2.11
CA LEU A 56 -6.36 -5.15 -1.98
C LEU A 56 -5.26 -6.08 -1.47
N ASN A 57 -5.49 -6.81 -0.38
CA ASN A 57 -4.49 -7.71 0.17
C ASN A 57 -4.13 -8.84 -0.81
N GLY A 58 -5.10 -9.39 -1.52
CA GLY A 58 -4.87 -10.38 -2.57
C GLY A 58 -4.02 -9.84 -3.71
N GLN A 59 -4.29 -8.61 -4.15
CA GLN A 59 -3.53 -7.93 -5.19
C GLN A 59 -2.09 -7.62 -4.72
N VAL A 60 -1.89 -7.22 -3.46
CA VAL A 60 -0.55 -6.98 -2.92
C VAL A 60 0.26 -8.27 -2.82
N ARG A 61 -0.37 -9.39 -2.41
CA ARG A 61 0.29 -10.71 -2.42
C ARG A 61 0.75 -11.09 -3.82
N ALA A 62 -0.13 -10.97 -4.80
CA ALA A 62 0.21 -11.28 -6.20
C ALA A 62 1.34 -10.39 -6.73
N LEU A 63 1.32 -9.09 -6.40
CA LEU A 63 2.38 -8.15 -6.78
C LEU A 63 3.71 -8.51 -6.10
N ARG A 64 3.70 -8.85 -4.80
CA ARG A 64 4.88 -9.27 -4.05
C ARG A 64 5.54 -10.48 -4.71
N ASP A 65 4.74 -11.49 -5.01
CA ASP A 65 5.23 -12.74 -5.58
C ASP A 65 5.79 -12.52 -7.00
N ALA A 66 5.08 -11.78 -7.84
CA ALA A 66 5.54 -11.42 -9.18
C ALA A 66 6.82 -10.56 -9.15
N LEU A 67 6.95 -9.65 -8.18
CA LEU A 67 8.16 -8.85 -8.02
C LEU A 67 9.34 -9.71 -7.58
N ALA A 68 9.14 -10.62 -6.63
CA ALA A 68 10.18 -11.54 -6.19
C ALA A 68 10.70 -12.41 -7.35
N ASP A 69 9.81 -13.00 -8.14
CA ASP A 69 10.13 -13.78 -9.32
C ASP A 69 10.90 -12.96 -10.37
N LEU A 70 10.46 -11.73 -10.61
CA LEU A 70 11.13 -10.83 -11.56
C LEU A 70 12.54 -10.46 -11.10
N LEU A 71 12.72 -10.14 -9.82
CA LEU A 71 14.04 -9.83 -9.26
C LEU A 71 14.98 -11.02 -9.39
N LEU A 72 14.52 -12.20 -9.00
CA LEU A 72 15.29 -13.44 -9.11
C LEU A 72 15.68 -13.73 -10.57
N SER A 73 14.77 -13.55 -11.53
CA SER A 73 15.04 -13.71 -12.96
C SER A 73 16.12 -12.75 -13.49
N ARG A 74 16.34 -11.64 -12.81
CA ARG A 74 17.37 -10.63 -13.10
C ARG A 74 18.66 -10.83 -12.29
N GLY A 75 18.75 -11.90 -11.52
CA GLY A 75 19.91 -12.19 -10.67
C GLY A 75 19.97 -11.34 -9.39
N ILE A 76 18.86 -10.75 -8.99
CA ILE A 76 18.72 -9.96 -7.77
C ILE A 76 18.03 -10.83 -6.73
N ASP A 77 18.79 -11.35 -5.77
CA ASP A 77 18.27 -12.20 -4.68
C ASP A 77 17.96 -11.33 -3.45
N LEU A 78 16.86 -10.59 -3.52
CA LEU A 78 16.36 -9.78 -2.42
C LEU A 78 14.97 -10.27 -1.99
N PRO A 79 14.76 -10.63 -0.73
CA PRO A 79 13.44 -10.97 -0.23
C PRO A 79 12.50 -9.77 -0.30
N VAL A 80 11.24 -10.03 -0.65
CA VAL A 80 10.19 -9.01 -0.74
C VAL A 80 9.21 -9.21 0.40
N HIS A 81 9.24 -8.29 1.35
CA HIS A 81 8.32 -8.21 2.48
C HIS A 81 7.14 -7.30 2.16
N TRP A 82 6.07 -7.43 2.92
CA TRP A 82 4.87 -6.61 2.78
C TRP A 82 4.27 -6.31 4.16
N GLY A 83 3.97 -5.05 4.40
CA GLY A 83 3.28 -4.59 5.58
C GLY A 83 2.22 -3.54 5.26
N ASN A 84 1.07 -3.63 5.91
CA ASN A 84 -0.04 -2.72 5.76
C ASN A 84 -0.08 -1.68 6.88
N ARG A 85 -0.70 -0.57 6.55
CA ARG A 85 -0.95 0.49 7.50
C ARG A 85 -2.13 0.21 8.44
N ASN A 86 -3.21 -0.39 7.93
CA ASN A 86 -4.49 -0.45 8.66
C ASN A 86 -5.04 -1.85 8.89
N TRP A 87 -4.45 -2.89 8.33
CA TRP A 87 -4.91 -4.27 8.47
C TRP A 87 -3.74 -5.25 8.34
N ASP A 88 -3.95 -6.50 8.73
CA ASP A 88 -2.91 -7.53 8.67
C ASP A 88 -2.42 -7.80 7.22
N PRO A 89 -1.10 -8.10 7.08
CA PRO A 89 -0.05 -7.99 8.08
C PRO A 89 0.26 -6.54 8.40
N LEU A 90 0.29 -6.20 9.69
CA LEU A 90 0.56 -4.82 10.08
C LEU A 90 2.03 -4.44 9.88
N LEU A 91 2.27 -3.21 9.48
CA LEU A 91 3.62 -2.71 9.21
C LEU A 91 4.57 -2.81 10.42
N PRO A 92 4.16 -2.58 11.68
CA PRO A 92 5.01 -2.81 12.84
C PRO A 92 5.44 -4.27 13.01
N ASP A 93 4.53 -5.21 12.76
CA ASP A 93 4.80 -6.65 12.88
C ASP A 93 5.78 -7.11 11.80
N THR A 94 5.55 -6.70 10.55
CA THR A 94 6.48 -6.94 9.43
C THR A 94 7.86 -6.35 9.72
N MET A 95 7.92 -5.15 10.32
CA MET A 95 9.17 -4.51 10.70
C MET A 95 9.92 -5.30 11.77
N ALA A 96 9.20 -5.84 12.76
CA ALA A 96 9.76 -6.69 13.82
C ALA A 96 10.27 -8.04 13.26
N GLU A 97 9.54 -8.64 12.32
CA GLU A 97 9.97 -9.87 11.62
C GLU A 97 11.27 -9.63 10.84
N MET A 98 11.35 -8.54 10.07
CA MET A 98 12.56 -8.18 9.33
C MET A 98 13.75 -7.95 10.27
N ALA A 99 13.57 -7.25 11.38
CA ALA A 99 14.60 -7.04 12.39
C ALA A 99 15.07 -8.38 12.99
N SER A 100 14.15 -9.28 13.31
CA SER A 100 14.44 -10.61 13.83
C SER A 100 15.19 -11.49 12.82
N ALA A 101 14.96 -11.29 11.53
CA ALA A 101 15.69 -11.95 10.44
C ALA A 101 17.07 -11.33 10.17
N GLY A 102 17.47 -10.29 10.91
CA GLY A 102 18.75 -9.63 10.75
C GLY A 102 18.84 -8.66 9.56
N ILE A 103 17.72 -8.29 8.97
CA ILE A 103 17.62 -7.28 7.91
C ILE A 103 17.93 -5.91 8.51
N ARG A 104 18.85 -5.18 7.95
CA ARG A 104 19.34 -3.90 8.46
C ARG A 104 18.96 -2.71 7.60
N ARG A 105 18.78 -2.91 6.29
CA ARG A 105 18.42 -1.84 5.37
C ARG A 105 17.45 -2.31 4.30
N VAL A 106 16.34 -1.60 4.12
CA VAL A 106 15.31 -1.95 3.17
C VAL A 106 14.96 -0.80 2.23
N LEU A 107 14.62 -1.14 0.99
CA LEU A 107 14.04 -0.22 0.03
C LEU A 107 12.52 -0.35 0.11
N ALA A 108 11.84 0.69 0.61
CA ALA A 108 10.39 0.69 0.75
C ALA A 108 9.70 1.28 -0.49
N VAL A 109 8.75 0.54 -1.03
CA VAL A 109 7.84 0.96 -2.10
C VAL A 109 6.44 1.12 -1.52
N VAL A 110 6.00 2.37 -1.39
CA VAL A 110 4.62 2.66 -0.99
C VAL A 110 3.71 2.45 -2.19
N LEU A 111 2.72 1.56 -2.07
CA LEU A 111 1.79 1.22 -3.15
C LEU A 111 0.71 2.30 -3.33
N SER A 112 1.17 3.53 -3.40
CA SER A 112 0.38 4.73 -3.71
C SER A 112 1.23 5.61 -4.63
N GLY A 113 0.98 5.51 -5.93
CA GLY A 113 1.83 6.12 -6.96
C GLY A 113 1.78 7.65 -6.98
N TYR A 114 0.66 8.23 -6.53
CA TYR A 114 0.42 9.67 -6.61
C TYR A 114 0.88 10.41 -5.35
N SER A 115 1.33 11.67 -5.54
CA SER A 115 1.77 12.50 -4.43
C SER A 115 0.58 13.20 -3.77
N SER A 116 0.43 13.01 -2.46
CA SER A 116 -0.47 13.74 -1.58
C SER A 116 0.02 13.59 -0.14
N TYR A 117 -0.54 14.39 0.80
CA TYR A 117 -0.21 14.20 2.22
C TYR A 117 -0.46 12.74 2.66
N SER A 118 -1.61 12.19 2.32
CA SER A 118 -1.99 10.83 2.72
C SER A 118 -1.16 9.72 2.05
N SER A 119 -0.61 9.97 0.85
CA SER A 119 0.20 9.00 0.11
C SER A 119 1.72 9.15 0.35
N CYS A 120 2.19 10.33 0.68
CA CYS A 120 3.63 10.57 0.88
C CYS A 120 3.99 10.69 2.35
N ARG A 121 3.43 11.69 3.05
CA ARG A 121 3.86 12.03 4.40
C ARG A 121 3.32 11.06 5.45
N GLN A 122 2.07 10.70 5.35
CA GLN A 122 1.45 9.80 6.31
C GLN A 122 2.06 8.38 6.29
N TYR A 123 2.48 7.88 5.12
CA TYR A 123 3.21 6.61 5.07
C TYR A 123 4.62 6.71 5.65
N LEU A 124 5.31 7.85 5.50
CA LEU A 124 6.59 8.07 6.19
C LEU A 124 6.42 8.08 7.70
N GLU A 125 5.39 8.75 8.21
CA GLU A 125 5.07 8.78 9.64
C GLU A 125 4.75 7.36 10.17
N ASN A 126 4.02 6.54 9.40
CA ASN A 126 3.72 5.16 9.78
C ASN A 126 4.97 4.26 9.76
N ILE A 127 5.86 4.42 8.79
CA ILE A 127 7.14 3.72 8.73
C ILE A 127 8.00 4.09 9.94
N GLU A 128 8.08 5.37 10.26
CA GLU A 128 8.87 5.83 11.41
C GLU A 128 8.27 5.35 12.73
N ALA A 129 6.95 5.39 12.89
CA ALA A 129 6.27 4.84 14.06
C ALA A 129 6.51 3.32 14.21
N ALA A 130 6.48 2.57 13.11
CA ALA A 130 6.79 1.14 13.11
C ALA A 130 8.25 0.88 13.51
N ARG A 131 9.20 1.67 13.01
CA ARG A 131 10.62 1.59 13.41
C ARG A 131 10.80 1.88 14.91
N GLN A 132 10.14 2.91 15.41
CA GLN A 132 10.19 3.27 16.84
C GLN A 132 9.63 2.16 17.73
N SER A 133 8.58 1.45 17.31
CA SER A 133 8.01 0.34 18.08
C SER A 133 8.96 -0.88 18.17
N VAL A 134 9.83 -1.07 17.18
CA VAL A 134 10.85 -2.14 17.17
C VAL A 134 12.12 -1.70 17.91
N GLY A 135 12.45 -0.41 17.89
CA GLY A 135 13.61 0.15 18.57
C GLY A 135 14.90 0.08 17.75
N GLU A 136 16.05 -0.05 18.42
CA GLU A 136 17.38 0.07 17.81
C GLU A 136 17.69 -1.02 16.75
N SER A 137 17.02 -2.17 16.82
CA SER A 137 17.16 -3.25 15.84
C SER A 137 16.37 -3.02 14.55
N ALA A 138 15.53 -1.99 14.50
CA ALA A 138 14.71 -1.71 13.34
C ALA A 138 15.56 -1.40 12.09
N PRO A 139 15.25 -1.97 10.92
CA PRO A 139 15.97 -1.66 9.69
C PRO A 139 15.91 -0.17 9.34
N VAL A 140 16.95 0.31 8.71
CA VAL A 140 16.94 1.60 8.02
C VAL A 140 16.04 1.47 6.79
N VAL A 141 15.16 2.44 6.60
CA VAL A 141 14.18 2.40 5.50
C VAL A 141 14.40 3.59 4.57
N ASP A 142 14.80 3.29 3.33
CA ASP A 142 14.83 4.27 2.24
C ASP A 142 13.56 4.12 1.40
N LYS A 143 12.78 5.20 1.28
CA LYS A 143 11.51 5.17 0.53
C LYS A 143 11.72 5.61 -0.92
N VAL A 144 11.23 4.81 -1.86
CA VAL A 144 11.13 5.20 -3.27
C VAL A 144 10.22 6.44 -3.39
N ARG A 145 10.60 7.37 -4.28
CA ARG A 145 9.75 8.53 -4.58
C ARG A 145 8.38 8.11 -5.13
N ALA A 146 7.40 9.01 -5.10
CA ALA A 146 6.15 8.82 -5.84
C ALA A 146 6.44 8.61 -7.34
N PHE A 147 5.78 7.64 -7.95
CA PHE A 147 6.11 7.16 -9.30
C PHE A 147 5.01 7.42 -10.34
N PHE A 148 4.07 8.32 -10.03
CA PHE A 148 2.95 8.70 -10.92
C PHE A 148 3.39 9.10 -12.33
N ASN A 149 4.59 9.64 -12.48
CA ASN A 149 5.17 10.09 -13.76
C ASN A 149 6.28 9.16 -14.28
N HIS A 150 6.42 7.96 -13.72
CA HIS A 150 7.37 6.99 -14.25
C HIS A 150 6.86 6.44 -15.58
N PRO A 151 7.66 6.41 -16.66
CA PRO A 151 7.21 5.97 -17.98
C PRO A 151 6.54 4.58 -17.97
N GLU A 152 7.12 3.62 -17.27
CA GLU A 152 6.58 2.26 -17.18
C GLU A 152 5.26 2.20 -16.42
N PHE A 153 5.06 3.05 -15.39
CA PHE A 153 3.79 3.13 -14.68
C PHE A 153 2.67 3.69 -15.58
N VAL A 154 3.02 4.70 -16.37
CA VAL A 154 2.09 5.29 -17.35
C VAL A 154 1.80 4.28 -18.47
N ALA A 155 2.81 3.58 -18.97
CA ALA A 155 2.66 2.56 -20.00
C ALA A 155 1.75 1.41 -19.54
N ALA A 156 1.99 0.86 -18.36
CA ALA A 156 1.15 -0.19 -17.77
C ALA A 156 -0.32 0.26 -17.59
N SER A 157 -0.52 1.51 -17.15
CA SER A 157 -1.87 2.09 -17.02
C SER A 157 -2.57 2.25 -18.37
N ALA A 158 -1.84 2.64 -19.41
CA ALA A 158 -2.35 2.76 -20.78
C ALA A 158 -2.67 1.39 -21.39
N GLU A 159 -1.86 0.37 -21.10
CA GLU A 159 -2.10 -1.00 -21.53
C GLU A 159 -3.39 -1.57 -20.92
N CYS A 160 -3.57 -1.45 -19.61
CA CYS A 160 -4.82 -1.84 -18.93
C CYS A 160 -6.05 -1.14 -19.52
N LEU A 161 -5.94 0.16 -19.83
CA LEU A 161 -7.03 0.89 -20.48
C LEU A 161 -7.29 0.37 -21.89
N SER A 162 -6.25 0.11 -22.67
CA SER A 162 -6.37 -0.43 -24.03
C SER A 162 -7.03 -1.80 -24.02
N GLU A 163 -6.66 -2.67 -23.11
CA GLU A 163 -7.29 -3.98 -22.92
C GLU A 163 -8.78 -3.86 -22.56
N ALA A 164 -9.10 -2.93 -21.64
CA ALA A 164 -10.48 -2.69 -21.23
C ALA A 164 -11.37 -2.14 -22.35
N LEU A 165 -10.78 -1.49 -23.35
CA LEU A 165 -11.49 -0.95 -24.51
C LEU A 165 -11.71 -1.99 -25.64
N VAL A 166 -11.12 -3.17 -25.54
CA VAL A 166 -11.30 -4.22 -26.55
C VAL A 166 -12.79 -4.62 -26.66
N GLY A 167 -13.31 -4.57 -27.86
CA GLY A 167 -14.71 -4.93 -28.15
C GLY A 167 -15.70 -3.76 -28.09
N PHE A 168 -15.26 -2.56 -27.75
CA PHE A 168 -16.08 -1.34 -27.86
C PHE A 168 -15.85 -0.68 -29.23
N GLU A 169 -16.92 -0.43 -29.97
CA GLU A 169 -16.86 0.36 -31.22
C GLU A 169 -16.69 1.86 -30.93
N SER A 170 -17.24 2.33 -29.80
CA SER A 170 -17.12 3.70 -29.28
C SER A 170 -17.19 3.65 -27.78
N ALA A 171 -16.30 4.38 -27.11
CA ALA A 171 -16.28 4.49 -25.66
C ALA A 171 -15.86 5.89 -25.22
N GLU A 172 -16.53 6.39 -24.18
CA GLU A 172 -16.08 7.58 -23.44
C GLU A 172 -15.29 7.14 -22.23
N VAL A 173 -14.09 7.71 -22.04
CA VAL A 173 -13.21 7.39 -20.90
C VAL A 173 -13.37 8.47 -19.84
N ALA A 174 -13.84 8.07 -18.66
CA ALA A 174 -13.94 8.95 -17.49
C ALA A 174 -12.78 8.69 -16.52
N PHE A 175 -11.96 9.71 -16.30
CA PHE A 175 -10.94 9.68 -15.26
C PHE A 175 -11.55 10.13 -13.93
N THR A 176 -11.40 9.31 -12.88
CA THR A 176 -11.90 9.61 -11.55
C THR A 176 -10.77 9.70 -10.54
N ALA A 177 -10.92 10.58 -9.57
CA ALA A 177 -9.97 10.73 -8.47
C ALA A 177 -10.72 11.00 -7.16
N HIS A 178 -10.18 10.50 -6.06
CA HIS A 178 -10.72 10.81 -4.75
C HIS A 178 -10.30 12.22 -4.34
N SER A 179 -11.27 13.04 -3.91
CA SER A 179 -10.98 14.36 -3.35
C SER A 179 -10.25 14.25 -2.01
N ILE A 180 -9.33 15.15 -1.77
CA ILE A 180 -8.68 15.32 -0.46
C ILE A 180 -9.13 16.66 0.14
N PRO A 181 -9.17 16.80 1.49
CA PRO A 181 -9.44 18.08 2.14
C PRO A 181 -8.45 19.16 1.67
N ALA A 182 -8.94 20.38 1.46
CA ALA A 182 -8.12 21.51 1.01
C ALA A 182 -6.91 21.76 1.94
N SER A 183 -7.07 21.53 3.24
CA SER A 183 -5.97 21.60 4.22
C SER A 183 -4.85 20.58 4.00
N MET A 184 -5.15 19.45 3.35
CA MET A 184 -4.15 18.43 2.97
C MET A 184 -3.51 18.71 1.60
N ALA A 185 -4.14 19.56 0.77
CA ALA A 185 -3.61 19.91 -0.54
C ALA A 185 -2.61 21.07 -0.48
N ALA A 186 -2.61 21.85 0.61
CA ALA A 186 -1.79 23.04 0.80
C ALA A 186 -0.44 22.79 1.50
N GLY A 187 -0.10 21.53 1.84
CA GLY A 187 1.10 21.13 2.58
C GLY A 187 2.19 20.48 1.74
#